data_ce9075a84a66542e8ef6f4bbdf159d00
#
_entry.id   ce9075a84a66542e8ef6f4bbdf159d00
#
_cell.length_a   1.000
_cell.length_b   1.000
_cell.length_c   1.000
_cell.angle_alpha   90.00
_cell.angle_beta   90.00
_cell.angle_gamma   90.00
#
_symmetry.space_group_name_H-M   'P 1'
#
loop_
_entity.id
_entity.type
_entity.pdbx_description
1 polymer ?
#
loop_
_entity_poly.entity_id
_entity_poly.type
_entity_poly.pdbx_seq_one_letter_code
_entity_poly.pdbx_strand_id
1 'polypeptide(L)'
;MCVTRPPGRVMGIGGYPAHHASGLSVRTITLKPDGYDEWDDECEGHPDPFILPPEEIADRVARAGIVGMGGATFPSSVKLNLRKRYRLHTLVINGAECEPFISCDEALMCC
;
A
#
# COMPACT_ATOMS: atom_id res chain seq x y z
N MET A 1 -2.78 -2.82 3.45
CA MET A 1 -3.44 -3.38 2.27
C MET A 1 -2.58 -4.55 1.86
N CYS A 2 -2.94 -5.72 2.35
CA CYS A 2 -2.39 -6.93 1.76
C CYS A 2 -2.74 -6.81 0.28
N VAL A 3 -1.76 -6.90 -0.61
CA VAL A 3 -2.08 -7.04 -2.02
C VAL A 3 -2.81 -8.36 -2.08
N THR A 4 -4.14 -8.29 -2.05
CA THR A 4 -4.94 -9.46 -2.35
C THR A 4 -4.36 -9.99 -3.64
N ARG A 5 -3.79 -11.14 -3.60
CA ARG A 5 -3.54 -11.90 -4.81
C ARG A 5 -4.90 -11.95 -5.49
N PRO A 6 -5.14 -11.19 -6.56
CA PRO A 6 -6.42 -11.36 -7.22
C PRO A 6 -6.45 -12.83 -7.60
N PRO A 7 -7.39 -13.60 -7.03
CA PRO A 7 -7.48 -15.00 -7.34
C PRO A 7 -7.58 -15.08 -8.84
N GLY A 8 -6.61 -15.74 -9.47
CA GLY A 8 -6.58 -15.73 -10.92
C GLY A 8 -5.28 -16.24 -11.51
N ARG A 9 -5.24 -16.24 -12.82
CA ARG A 9 -4.13 -16.76 -13.60
C ARG A 9 -3.33 -15.63 -14.22
N VAL A 10 -2.00 -15.67 -14.11
CA VAL A 10 -1.11 -14.82 -14.89
C VAL A 10 -1.19 -15.24 -16.35
N MET A 11 -1.65 -14.34 -17.22
CA MET A 11 -1.81 -14.60 -18.66
C MET A 11 -0.58 -14.16 -19.46
N GLY A 12 0.17 -13.21 -18.94
CA GLY A 12 1.38 -12.73 -19.60
C GLY A 12 2.11 -11.65 -18.80
N ILE A 13 3.38 -11.49 -19.13
CA ILE A 13 4.24 -10.41 -18.65
C ILE A 13 4.84 -9.75 -19.87
N GLY A 14 4.65 -8.44 -20.04
CA GLY A 14 5.12 -7.74 -21.23
C GLY A 14 5.10 -6.23 -21.09
N GLY A 15 5.50 -5.52 -22.15
CA GLY A 15 5.38 -4.07 -22.24
C GLY A 15 4.02 -3.69 -22.83
N TYR A 16 3.25 -2.92 -22.09
CA TYR A 16 1.97 -2.35 -22.54
C TYR A 16 1.94 -0.84 -22.29
N PRO A 17 1.20 -0.09 -23.12
CA PRO A 17 1.03 1.34 -22.88
C PRO A 17 0.46 1.60 -21.50
N ALA A 18 1.10 2.48 -20.73
CA ALA A 18 0.55 2.92 -19.46
C ALA A 18 -0.73 3.73 -19.68
N HIS A 19 -1.70 3.62 -18.78
CA HIS A 19 -2.84 4.54 -18.71
C HIS A 19 -2.39 5.90 -18.16
N HIS A 20 -1.50 6.54 -18.89
CA HIS A 20 -0.93 7.84 -18.59
C HIS A 20 -0.80 8.65 -19.87
N ALA A 21 -0.90 9.98 -19.79
CA ALA A 21 -0.85 10.87 -20.94
C ALA A 21 0.45 10.74 -21.78
N SER A 22 1.54 10.24 -21.20
CA SER A 22 2.78 9.98 -21.93
C SER A 22 2.70 8.86 -22.97
N GLY A 23 1.74 7.93 -22.83
CA GLY A 23 1.62 6.76 -23.70
C GLY A 23 2.83 5.81 -23.70
N LEU A 24 3.76 5.99 -22.76
CA LEU A 24 4.96 5.17 -22.66
C LEU A 24 4.61 3.73 -22.28
N SER A 25 5.34 2.79 -22.87
CA SER A 25 5.20 1.39 -22.52
C SER A 25 5.86 1.08 -21.17
N VAL A 26 5.14 0.41 -20.30
CA VAL A 26 5.62 -0.03 -18.99
C VAL A 26 5.54 -1.54 -18.87
N ARG A 27 6.38 -2.12 -18.02
CA ARG A 27 6.32 -3.55 -17.73
C ARG A 27 5.04 -3.85 -16.97
N THR A 28 4.24 -4.73 -17.53
CA THR A 28 2.88 -5.03 -17.06
C THR A 28 2.72 -6.54 -16.88
N ILE A 29 1.99 -6.92 -15.84
CA ILE A 29 1.53 -8.28 -15.61
C ILE A 29 0.03 -8.32 -15.91
N THR A 30 -0.35 -9.14 -16.87
CA THR A 30 -1.76 -9.35 -17.22
C THR A 30 -2.32 -10.49 -16.39
N LEU A 31 -3.37 -10.23 -15.63
CA LEU A 31 -4.05 -11.22 -14.79
C LEU A 31 -5.46 -11.46 -15.34
N LYS A 32 -5.87 -12.71 -15.37
CA LYS A 32 -7.27 -13.11 -15.58
C LYS A 32 -7.83 -13.50 -14.21
N PRO A 33 -8.75 -12.71 -13.63
CA PRO A 33 -9.37 -13.07 -12.36
C PRO A 33 -10.25 -14.30 -12.52
N ASP A 34 -10.37 -15.11 -11.49
CA ASP A 34 -11.24 -16.30 -11.47
C ASP A 34 -12.63 -15.99 -10.90
N GLY A 35 -12.81 -14.82 -10.32
CA GLY A 35 -14.07 -14.35 -9.76
C GLY A 35 -14.32 -14.75 -8.30
N TYR A 36 -13.35 -15.43 -7.67
CA TYR A 36 -13.41 -15.74 -6.24
C TYR A 36 -12.67 -14.68 -5.45
N ASP A 37 -13.17 -14.32 -4.29
CA ASP A 37 -12.53 -13.37 -3.35
C ASP A 37 -11.86 -14.15 -2.22
N GLU A 38 -10.87 -14.97 -2.59
CA GLU A 38 -10.12 -15.78 -1.65
C GLU A 38 -8.82 -15.08 -1.25
N TRP A 39 -8.56 -15.05 0.05
CA TRP A 39 -7.30 -14.53 0.57
C TRP A 39 -6.24 -15.63 0.58
N ASP A 40 -5.00 -15.25 0.34
CA ASP A 40 -3.86 -16.16 0.51
C ASP A 40 -3.61 -16.37 2.01
N ASP A 41 -3.27 -17.59 2.41
CA ASP A 41 -2.97 -17.95 3.80
C ASP A 41 -1.81 -17.11 4.37
N GLU A 42 -0.89 -16.65 3.52
CA GLU A 42 0.19 -15.74 3.91
C GLU A 42 -0.30 -14.31 4.27
N CYS A 43 -1.55 -13.99 4.01
CA CYS A 43 -2.15 -12.69 4.28
C CYS A 43 -2.78 -12.59 5.67
N GLU A 44 -2.63 -13.60 6.53
CA GLU A 44 -3.12 -13.54 7.90
C GLU A 44 -2.44 -12.40 8.67
N GLY A 45 -3.29 -11.48 9.16
CA GLY A 45 -2.85 -10.43 10.06
C GLY A 45 -2.40 -10.97 11.41
N HIS A 46 -1.52 -10.26 12.09
CA HIS A 46 -1.22 -10.59 13.48
C HIS A 46 -2.43 -10.23 14.37
N PRO A 47 -2.88 -11.11 15.28
CA PRO A 47 -4.06 -10.85 16.11
C PRO A 47 -3.91 -9.61 17.01
N ASP A 48 -2.68 -9.31 17.45
CA ASP A 48 -2.36 -8.08 18.15
C ASP A 48 -1.08 -7.46 17.57
N PRO A 49 -1.21 -6.50 16.66
CA PRO A 49 -0.04 -5.85 16.05
C PRO A 49 0.75 -4.97 17.00
N PHE A 50 0.17 -4.55 18.13
CA PHE A 50 0.83 -3.64 19.07
C PHE A 50 1.94 -4.29 19.90
N ILE A 51 1.96 -5.63 20.00
CA ILE A 51 3.02 -6.37 20.67
C ILE A 51 4.25 -6.61 19.76
N LEU A 52 4.11 -6.36 18.46
CA LEU A 52 5.20 -6.58 17.51
C LEU A 52 6.28 -5.49 17.65
N PRO A 53 7.56 -5.87 17.50
CA PRO A 53 8.62 -4.89 17.37
C PRO A 53 8.37 -3.95 16.18
N PRO A 54 8.69 -2.65 16.29
CA PRO A 54 8.48 -1.69 15.20
C PRO A 54 9.15 -2.09 13.88
N GLU A 55 10.29 -2.75 13.95
CA GLU A 55 11.01 -3.25 12.77
C GLU A 55 10.21 -4.35 12.05
N GLU A 56 9.58 -5.23 12.80
CA GLU A 56 8.76 -6.29 12.22
C GLU A 56 7.50 -5.72 11.56
N ILE A 57 6.89 -4.70 12.16
CA ILE A 57 5.75 -3.99 11.54
C ILE A 57 6.19 -3.38 10.21
N ALA A 58 7.34 -2.68 10.19
CA ALA A 58 7.85 -2.08 8.97
C ALA A 58 8.16 -3.12 7.87
N ASP A 59 8.71 -4.27 8.25
CA ASP A 59 8.99 -5.38 7.32
C ASP A 59 7.71 -6.01 6.77
N ARG A 60 6.68 -6.20 7.61
CA ARG A 60 5.38 -6.70 7.16
C ARG A 60 4.73 -5.73 6.18
N VAL A 61 4.77 -4.43 6.48
CA VAL A 61 4.27 -3.37 5.58
C VAL A 61 5.02 -3.36 4.25
N ALA A 62 6.35 -3.57 4.28
CA ALA A 62 7.15 -3.67 3.06
C ALA A 62 6.78 -4.88 2.21
N ARG A 63 6.67 -6.07 2.84
CA ARG A 63 6.28 -7.31 2.14
C ARG A 63 4.87 -7.24 1.57
N ALA A 64 3.96 -6.58 2.26
CA ALA A 64 2.61 -6.33 1.79
C ALA A 64 2.53 -5.29 0.64
N GLY A 65 3.65 -4.66 0.26
CA GLY A 65 3.70 -3.67 -0.81
C GLY A 65 2.89 -2.41 -0.54
N ILE A 66 2.67 -2.07 0.76
CA ILE A 66 1.85 -0.92 1.13
C ILE A 66 2.59 0.38 0.79
N VAL A 67 1.94 1.21 0.01
CA VAL A 67 2.44 2.51 -0.43
C VAL A 67 1.44 3.62 -0.13
N GLY A 68 1.89 4.87 -0.15
CA GLY A 68 1.00 6.03 -0.02
C GLY A 68 0.03 6.12 -1.19
N MET A 69 -1.23 6.45 -0.91
CA MET A 69 -2.30 6.55 -1.91
C MET A 69 -2.42 7.96 -2.53
N GLY A 70 -1.61 8.91 -2.09
CA GLY A 70 -1.60 10.31 -2.57
C GLY A 70 -0.87 10.53 -3.91
N GLY A 71 -0.84 9.53 -4.80
CA GLY A 71 -0.31 9.64 -6.15
C GLY A 71 1.20 9.40 -6.29
N ALA A 72 2.02 9.71 -5.28
CA ALA A 72 3.47 9.49 -5.33
C ALA A 72 3.88 8.03 -5.07
N THR A 73 2.95 7.17 -4.64
CA THR A 73 3.18 5.76 -4.32
C THR A 73 4.40 5.50 -3.42
N PHE A 74 4.68 6.43 -2.51
CA PHE A 74 5.84 6.35 -1.63
C PHE A 74 5.72 5.16 -0.67
N PRO A 75 6.76 4.30 -0.52
CA PRO A 75 6.69 3.12 0.32
C PRO A 75 6.44 3.46 1.80
N SER A 76 5.34 2.96 2.37
CA SER A 76 4.96 3.26 3.76
C SER A 76 5.95 2.69 4.77
N SER A 77 6.60 1.57 4.45
CA SER A 77 7.65 0.98 5.28
C SER A 77 8.83 1.92 5.55
N VAL A 78 9.18 2.79 4.58
CA VAL A 78 10.23 3.80 4.75
C VAL A 78 9.84 4.83 5.80
N LYS A 79 8.58 5.24 5.83
CA LYS A 79 8.06 6.16 6.85
C LYS A 79 8.09 5.55 8.26
N LEU A 80 7.86 4.26 8.37
CA LEU A 80 7.86 3.53 9.65
C LEU A 80 9.28 3.27 10.19
N ASN A 81 10.30 3.25 9.33
CA ASN A 81 11.69 2.98 9.70
C ASN A 81 12.49 4.21 10.17
N LEU A 82 11.86 5.35 10.37
CA LEU A 82 12.52 6.59 10.78
C LEU A 82 13.19 6.50 12.16
N ARG A 83 12.70 5.62 13.04
CA ARG A 83 13.21 5.43 14.40
C ARG A 83 14.69 5.05 14.47
N LYS A 84 15.23 4.39 13.45
CA LYS A 84 16.66 4.05 13.37
C LYS A 84 17.55 5.29 13.20
N ARG A 85 17.00 6.37 12.65
CA ARG A 85 17.74 7.62 12.33
C ARG A 85 17.43 8.77 13.26
N TYR A 86 16.23 8.80 13.85
CA TYR A 86 15.74 9.97 14.57
C TYR A 86 15.07 9.57 15.86
N ARG A 87 15.27 10.41 16.88
CA ARG A 87 14.52 10.34 18.12
C ARG A 87 13.26 11.17 17.96
N LEU A 88 12.14 10.51 17.67
CA LEU A 88 10.88 11.19 17.43
C LEU A 88 10.21 11.50 18.76
N HIS A 89 9.81 12.76 18.94
CA HIS A 89 9.06 13.25 20.12
C HIS A 89 7.63 13.65 19.76
N THR A 90 7.39 14.01 18.51
CA THR A 90 6.10 14.53 18.06
C THR A 90 5.77 13.93 16.69
N LEU A 91 4.55 13.45 16.55
CA LEU A 91 3.97 13.03 15.28
C LEU A 91 3.01 14.13 14.82
N VAL A 92 3.25 14.66 13.64
CA VAL A 92 2.34 15.60 12.97
C VAL A 92 1.69 14.89 11.81
N ILE A 93 0.37 14.81 11.82
CA ILE A 93 -0.43 14.23 10.74
C ILE A 93 -0.95 15.39 9.91
N ASN A 94 -0.71 15.31 8.60
CA ASN A 94 -1.31 16.22 7.64
C ASN A 94 -2.65 15.62 7.21
N GLY A 95 -3.74 16.25 7.62
CA GLY A 95 -5.12 15.91 7.23
C GLY A 95 -5.74 17.00 6.35
N ALA A 96 -4.94 17.75 5.59
CA ALA A 96 -5.44 18.72 4.65
C ALA A 96 -5.81 18.03 3.33
N GLU A 97 -7.08 18.12 2.98
CA GLU A 97 -7.60 17.57 1.72
C GLU A 97 -6.93 18.20 0.51
N CYS A 98 -6.60 17.40 -0.49
CA CYS A 98 -5.88 17.84 -1.69
C CYS A 98 -6.74 18.67 -2.64
N GLU A 99 -8.05 18.34 -2.73
CA GLU A 99 -8.99 19.00 -3.65
C GLU A 99 -10.29 19.38 -2.93
N PRO A 100 -10.98 20.42 -3.43
CA PRO A 100 -12.31 20.76 -2.93
C PRO A 100 -13.30 19.59 -3.03
N PHE A 101 -14.17 19.46 -2.04
CA PHE A 101 -15.25 18.46 -1.99
C PHE A 101 -14.83 17.01 -1.75
N ILE A 102 -13.56 16.73 -1.46
CA ILE A 102 -13.16 15.42 -0.92
C ILE A 102 -13.04 15.52 0.61
N SER A 103 -13.28 14.40 1.28
CA SER A 103 -13.29 14.30 2.75
C SER A 103 -12.70 12.96 3.23
N CYS A 104 -11.75 12.43 2.51
CA CYS A 104 -11.13 11.14 2.85
C CYS A 104 -10.26 11.22 4.11
N ASP A 105 -9.55 12.32 4.31
CA ASP A 105 -8.73 12.54 5.50
C ASP A 105 -9.60 12.79 6.73
N GLU A 106 -10.66 13.60 6.59
CA GLU A 106 -11.66 13.81 7.64
C GLU A 106 -12.30 12.49 8.07
N ALA A 107 -12.74 11.69 7.10
CA ALA A 107 -13.36 10.40 7.39
C ALA A 107 -12.42 9.46 8.16
N LEU A 108 -11.13 9.42 7.80
CA LEU A 108 -10.13 8.61 8.50
C LEU A 108 -9.81 9.13 9.91
N MET A 109 -9.90 10.43 10.14
CA MET A 109 -9.65 11.02 11.48
C MET A 109 -10.84 10.89 12.42
N CYS A 110 -12.05 10.67 11.90
CA CYS A 110 -13.29 10.52 12.68
C CYS A 110 -13.66 9.07 12.99
N CYS A 111 -12.86 8.07 12.55
CA CYS A 111 -13.13 6.63 12.77
C CYS A 111 -12.67 6.13 14.16
#